data_f08a50bb9cee4d6ff90045ac4f264e9c
#
_entry.id   f08a50bb9cee4d6ff90045ac4f264e9c
#
_cell.length_a   1.000
_cell.length_b   1.000
_cell.length_c   1.000
_cell.angle_alpha   90.00
_cell.angle_beta   90.00
_cell.angle_gamma   90.00
#
_symmetry.space_group_name_H-M   'P 1'
#
loop_
_entity.id
_entity.type
_entity.pdbx_description
1 polymer ?
#
loop_
_entity_poly.entity_id
_entity_poly.type
_entity_poly.pdbx_seq_one_letter_code
_entity_poly.pdbx_strand_id
1 'polypeptide(L)'
;QYEGRLLFDMMKLSYEDMTCWYYVIELVLALYPVGQKEDEAYDILMAAARAAEERNPRVIAFIASIKLLAAAGYDPTEAIEDPTALSEGARDLLCRFRGYRWGSPFEGSISRALFTECARYLDQFLSNVCDTEMKTAGAFL
;
A
#
# COMPACT_ATOMS: atom_id res chain seq x y z
N GLN A 1 10.36 20.63 3.93
CA GLN A 1 11.61 19.89 3.90
C GLN A 1 11.44 18.40 3.86
N TYR A 2 10.41 17.89 4.50
CA TYR A 2 10.05 16.48 4.36
C TYR A 2 9.65 16.15 2.93
N GLU A 3 8.91 17.03 2.29
CA GLU A 3 8.51 16.84 0.89
C GLU A 3 9.72 16.76 -0.03
N GLY A 4 10.70 17.63 0.15
CA GLY A 4 11.92 17.61 -0.64
C GLY A 4 12.74 16.35 -0.40
N ARG A 5 12.80 15.89 0.83
CA ARG A 5 13.50 14.66 1.19
C ARG A 5 12.81 13.43 0.58
N LEU A 6 11.49 13.36 0.69
CA LEU A 6 10.72 12.25 0.12
C LEU A 6 10.91 12.18 -1.40
N LEU A 7 10.83 13.32 -2.07
CA LEU A 7 11.03 13.40 -3.51
C LEU A 7 12.44 12.97 -3.91
N PHE A 8 13.44 13.40 -3.16
CA PHE A 8 14.83 13.00 -3.39
C PHE A 8 15.02 11.50 -3.25
N ASP A 9 14.44 10.91 -2.20
CA ASP A 9 14.54 9.47 -1.96
C ASP A 9 13.84 8.68 -3.06
N MET A 10 12.69 9.16 -3.53
CA MET A 10 11.97 8.53 -4.65
C MET A 10 12.82 8.52 -5.93
N MET A 11 13.61 9.55 -6.17
CA MET A 11 14.46 9.62 -7.36
C MET A 11 15.59 8.59 -7.35
N LYS A 12 15.90 8.02 -6.19
CA LYS A 12 16.90 6.96 -6.07
C LYS A 12 16.32 5.57 -6.33
N LEU A 13 15.02 5.45 -6.44
CA LEU A 13 14.35 4.17 -6.64
C LEU A 13 14.44 3.73 -8.11
N SER A 14 14.35 2.41 -8.32
CA SER A 14 14.17 1.88 -9.67
C SER A 14 12.84 2.38 -10.26
N TYR A 15 12.69 2.25 -11.57
CA TYR A 15 11.43 2.65 -12.23
C TYR A 15 10.24 1.89 -11.67
N GLU A 16 10.39 0.58 -11.46
CA GLU A 16 9.30 -0.24 -10.92
C GLU A 16 8.92 0.19 -9.50
N ASP A 17 9.91 0.45 -8.65
CA ASP A 17 9.64 0.88 -7.28
C ASP A 17 9.03 2.27 -7.25
N MET A 18 9.48 3.17 -8.12
CA MET A 18 8.90 4.50 -8.25
C MET A 18 7.44 4.43 -8.65
N THR A 19 7.08 3.54 -9.58
CA THR A 19 5.69 3.34 -10.00
C THR A 19 4.82 2.91 -8.83
N CYS A 20 5.34 2.05 -7.94
CA CYS A 20 4.61 1.65 -6.73
C CYS A 20 4.35 2.84 -5.81
N TRP A 21 5.31 3.75 -5.68
CA TRP A 21 5.13 4.95 -4.86
C TRP A 21 4.17 5.96 -5.50
N TYR A 22 4.13 6.05 -6.83
CA TYR A 22 3.10 6.82 -7.51
C TYR A 22 1.70 6.26 -7.25
N TYR A 23 1.57 4.94 -7.14
CA TYR A 23 0.32 4.30 -6.74
C TYR A 23 -0.13 4.81 -5.36
N VAL A 24 0.79 4.86 -4.39
CA VAL A 24 0.49 5.36 -3.04
C VAL A 24 0.02 6.81 -3.09
N ILE A 25 0.70 7.65 -3.86
CA ILE A 25 0.34 9.07 -3.99
C ILE A 25 -1.04 9.22 -4.64
N GLU A 26 -1.28 8.48 -5.71
CA GLU A 26 -2.58 8.52 -6.39
C GLU A 26 -3.70 8.09 -5.44
N LEU A 27 -3.45 7.08 -4.63
CA LEU A 27 -4.40 6.60 -3.64
C LEU A 27 -4.75 7.69 -2.61
N VAL A 28 -3.74 8.40 -2.11
CA VAL A 28 -3.96 9.51 -1.18
C VAL A 28 -4.83 10.58 -1.81
N LEU A 29 -4.55 10.95 -3.06
CA LEU A 29 -5.32 11.97 -3.76
C LEU A 29 -6.76 11.54 -4.00
N ALA A 30 -7.00 10.24 -4.18
CA ALA A 30 -8.34 9.70 -4.42
C ALA A 30 -9.15 9.59 -3.13
N LEU A 31 -8.52 9.21 -2.02
CA LEU A 31 -9.22 8.89 -0.76
C LEU A 31 -9.31 10.06 0.20
N TYR A 32 -8.40 11.01 0.13
CA TYR A 32 -8.31 12.11 1.08
C TYR A 32 -8.52 13.44 0.34
N PRO A 33 -9.72 14.02 0.40
CA PRO A 33 -10.02 15.26 -0.32
C PRO A 33 -9.12 16.41 0.10
N VAL A 34 -8.80 17.27 -0.86
CA VAL A 34 -8.00 18.47 -0.62
C VAL A 34 -8.71 19.36 0.39
N GLY A 35 -7.98 19.89 1.35
CA GLY A 35 -8.49 20.79 2.38
C GLY A 35 -8.87 20.12 3.68
N GLN A 36 -8.94 18.79 3.73
CA GLN A 36 -9.12 18.09 4.98
C GLN A 36 -7.77 17.85 5.66
N LYS A 37 -7.76 18.01 6.97
CA LYS A 37 -6.55 17.77 7.76
C LYS A 37 -6.47 16.27 8.08
N GLU A 38 -5.61 15.58 7.37
CA GLU A 38 -5.47 14.12 7.48
C GLU A 38 -4.13 13.75 8.11
N ASP A 39 -4.03 13.96 9.42
CA ASP A 39 -2.79 13.69 10.16
C ASP A 39 -2.41 12.22 10.09
N GLU A 40 -3.38 11.31 10.11
CA GLU A 40 -3.12 9.87 10.06
C GLU A 40 -2.51 9.45 8.72
N ALA A 41 -3.03 9.99 7.61
CA ALA A 41 -2.46 9.71 6.28
C ALA A 41 -1.03 10.24 6.19
N TYR A 42 -0.79 11.43 6.70
CA TYR A 42 0.55 12.02 6.72
C TYR A 42 1.52 11.15 7.52
N ASP A 43 1.09 10.70 8.71
CA ASP A 43 1.93 9.86 9.57
C ASP A 43 2.27 8.53 8.89
N ILE A 44 1.30 7.92 8.19
CA ILE A 44 1.53 6.69 7.45
C ILE A 44 2.56 6.92 6.34
N LEU A 45 2.41 8.00 5.58
CA LEU A 45 3.34 8.31 4.49
C LEU A 45 4.76 8.54 5.00
N MET A 46 4.92 9.28 6.09
CA MET A 46 6.23 9.57 6.64
C MET A 46 6.89 8.32 7.23
N ALA A 47 6.12 7.49 7.92
CA ALA A 47 6.62 6.23 8.45
C ALA A 47 7.05 5.27 7.33
N ALA A 48 6.24 5.21 6.26
CA ALA A 48 6.55 4.39 5.10
C ALA A 48 7.82 4.86 4.40
N ALA A 49 7.98 6.17 4.24
CA ALA A 49 9.16 6.73 3.60
C ALA A 49 10.44 6.37 4.36
N ARG A 50 10.39 6.42 5.69
CA ARG A 50 11.52 6.03 6.53
C ARG A 50 11.81 4.54 6.42
N ALA A 51 10.77 3.71 6.45
CA ALA A 51 10.93 2.27 6.36
C ALA A 51 11.50 1.85 5.00
N ALA A 52 11.17 2.56 3.93
CA ALA A 52 11.63 2.27 2.59
C ALA A 52 13.13 2.50 2.42
N GLU A 53 13.77 3.29 3.29
CA GLU A 53 15.21 3.48 3.26
C GLU A 53 15.98 2.22 3.68
N GLU A 54 15.37 1.39 4.53
CA GLU A 54 16.02 0.22 5.11
C GLU A 54 15.46 -1.11 4.61
N ARG A 55 14.30 -1.09 3.97
CA ARG A 55 13.59 -2.29 3.55
C ARG A 55 13.16 -2.19 2.10
N ASN A 56 12.61 -3.28 1.56
CA ASN A 56 12.15 -3.33 0.17
C ASN A 56 11.09 -2.25 -0.08
N PRO A 57 11.39 -1.24 -0.92
CA PRO A 57 10.46 -0.12 -1.14
C PRO A 57 9.12 -0.54 -1.71
N ARG A 58 9.08 -1.58 -2.55
CA ARG A 58 7.83 -2.08 -3.15
C ARG A 58 6.90 -2.65 -2.08
N VAL A 59 7.44 -3.47 -1.19
CA VAL A 59 6.67 -4.07 -0.10
C VAL A 59 6.16 -2.99 0.85
N ILE A 60 7.02 -2.04 1.19
CA ILE A 60 6.64 -0.93 2.07
C ILE A 60 5.54 -0.08 1.43
N ALA A 61 5.62 0.19 0.13
CA ALA A 61 4.58 0.93 -0.59
C ALA A 61 3.24 0.18 -0.55
N PHE A 62 3.28 -1.16 -0.69
CA PHE A 62 2.07 -1.97 -0.63
C PHE A 62 1.44 -1.92 0.78
N ILE A 63 2.26 -2.05 1.81
CA ILE A 63 1.81 -1.93 3.21
C ILE A 63 1.20 -0.55 3.46
N ALA A 64 1.83 0.50 2.97
CA ALA A 64 1.30 1.86 3.10
C ALA A 64 -0.07 2.00 2.44
N SER A 65 -0.24 1.41 1.25
CA SER A 65 -1.51 1.44 0.53
C SER A 65 -2.64 0.79 1.35
N ILE A 66 -2.37 -0.37 1.96
CA ILE A 66 -3.35 -1.06 2.80
C ILE A 66 -3.71 -0.22 4.02
N LYS A 67 -2.72 0.37 4.67
CA LYS A 67 -2.94 1.19 5.87
C LYS A 67 -3.69 2.48 5.55
N LEU A 68 -3.41 3.10 4.42
CA LEU A 68 -4.13 4.29 3.96
C LEU A 68 -5.60 3.97 3.68
N LEU A 69 -5.87 2.84 3.03
CA LEU A 69 -7.25 2.39 2.79
C LEU A 69 -7.99 2.17 4.10
N ALA A 70 -7.36 1.47 5.04
CA ALA A 70 -7.98 1.20 6.34
C ALA A 70 -8.26 2.49 7.10
N ALA A 71 -7.33 3.44 7.08
CA ALA A 71 -7.51 4.74 7.73
C ALA A 71 -8.64 5.56 7.11
N ALA A 72 -8.87 5.38 5.81
CA ALA A 72 -9.97 6.05 5.11
C ALA A 72 -11.33 5.36 5.31
N GLY A 73 -11.36 4.25 6.03
CA GLY A 73 -12.60 3.51 6.30
C GLY A 73 -12.86 2.35 5.35
N TYR A 74 -11.91 2.01 4.49
CA TYR A 74 -12.03 0.92 3.53
C TYR A 74 -10.99 -0.16 3.80
N ASP A 75 -11.13 -0.88 4.92
CA ASP A 75 -10.18 -1.93 5.28
C ASP A 75 -10.34 -3.14 4.35
N PRO A 76 -9.34 -3.43 3.50
CA PRO A 76 -9.47 -4.54 2.56
C PRO A 76 -9.43 -5.92 3.24
N THR A 77 -8.98 -6.02 4.49
CA THR A 77 -8.96 -7.28 5.20
C THR A 77 -10.31 -7.63 5.81
N GLU A 78 -11.18 -6.64 6.03
CA GLU A 78 -12.51 -6.84 6.60
C GLU A 78 -13.57 -7.09 5.54
N ALA A 79 -13.31 -6.67 4.29
CA ALA A 79 -14.31 -6.69 3.22
C ALA A 79 -14.24 -7.93 2.34
N ILE A 80 -13.63 -9.02 2.81
CA ILE A 80 -13.56 -10.27 2.05
C ILE A 80 -14.86 -11.03 2.22
N GLU A 81 -15.83 -10.75 1.33
CA GLU A 81 -17.14 -11.41 1.36
C GLU A 81 -17.09 -12.80 0.72
N ASP A 82 -16.30 -12.96 -0.32
CA ASP A 82 -16.16 -14.22 -1.03
C ASP A 82 -14.88 -14.94 -0.55
N PRO A 83 -15.01 -16.06 0.19
CA PRO A 83 -13.82 -16.78 0.68
C PRO A 83 -12.97 -17.39 -0.44
N THR A 84 -13.48 -17.43 -1.68
CA THR A 84 -12.70 -17.93 -2.82
C THR A 84 -11.92 -16.80 -3.54
N ALA A 85 -12.16 -15.53 -3.18
CA ALA A 85 -11.50 -14.40 -3.81
C ALA A 85 -9.99 -14.39 -3.56
N LEU A 86 -9.56 -14.93 -2.42
CA LEU A 86 -8.15 -15.03 -2.03
C LEU A 86 -7.86 -16.43 -1.51
N SER A 87 -6.69 -16.95 -1.83
CA SER A 87 -6.19 -18.15 -1.18
C SER A 87 -5.95 -17.89 0.30
N GLU A 88 -5.90 -18.93 1.11
CA GLU A 88 -5.63 -18.82 2.53
C GLU A 88 -4.28 -18.13 2.79
N GLY A 89 -3.25 -18.50 2.03
CA GLY A 89 -1.93 -17.90 2.15
C GLY A 89 -1.91 -16.43 1.80
N ALA A 90 -2.63 -16.02 0.76
CA ALA A 90 -2.73 -14.61 0.38
C ALA A 90 -3.51 -13.81 1.42
N ARG A 91 -4.56 -14.40 1.98
CA ARG A 91 -5.34 -13.75 3.04
C ARG A 91 -4.50 -13.52 4.29
N ASP A 92 -3.71 -14.52 4.68
CA ASP A 92 -2.80 -14.39 5.83
C ASP A 92 -1.76 -13.31 5.56
N LEU A 93 -1.21 -13.27 4.35
CA LEU A 93 -0.23 -12.25 3.98
C LEU A 93 -0.84 -10.86 4.03
N LEU A 94 -2.04 -10.70 3.51
CA LEU A 94 -2.74 -9.40 3.53
C LEU A 94 -2.96 -8.93 4.96
N CYS A 95 -3.39 -9.83 5.86
CA CYS A 95 -3.59 -9.50 7.27
C CYS A 95 -2.27 -9.14 7.96
N ARG A 96 -1.18 -9.82 7.61
CA ARG A 96 0.15 -9.50 8.14
C ARG A 96 0.59 -8.11 7.70
N PHE A 97 0.35 -7.74 6.44
CA PHE A 97 0.63 -6.39 5.95
C PHE A 97 -0.19 -5.35 6.69
N ARG A 98 -1.48 -5.63 6.87
CA ARG A 98 -2.38 -4.71 7.59
C ARG A 98 -1.90 -4.46 9.01
N GLY A 99 -1.45 -5.50 9.70
CA GLY A 99 -0.99 -5.43 11.08
C GLY A 99 0.49 -5.10 11.25
N TYR A 100 1.21 -4.88 10.16
CA TYR A 100 2.65 -4.61 10.24
C TYR A 100 2.91 -3.33 11.04
N ARG A 101 3.89 -3.42 11.95
CA ARG A 101 4.31 -2.27 12.75
C ARG A 101 5.54 -1.66 12.10
N TRP A 102 5.48 -0.37 11.81
CA TRP A 102 6.59 0.35 11.20
C TRP A 102 7.87 0.17 12.04
N GLY A 103 8.96 -0.12 11.34
CA GLY A 103 10.26 -0.33 12.00
C GLY A 103 10.53 -1.75 12.46
N SER A 104 9.53 -2.63 12.45
CA SER A 104 9.71 -4.03 12.81
C SER A 104 10.31 -4.82 11.65
N PRO A 105 11.07 -5.90 11.92
CA PRO A 105 11.48 -6.80 10.86
C PRO A 105 10.25 -7.55 10.33
N PHE A 106 10.22 -7.79 9.01
CA PHE A 106 9.20 -8.63 8.42
C PHE A 106 9.66 -10.08 8.52
N GLU A 107 8.96 -10.90 9.30
CA GLU A 107 9.34 -12.28 9.54
C GLU A 107 9.07 -13.15 8.32
N GLY A 108 10.07 -13.97 7.96
CA GLY A 108 9.97 -14.89 6.85
C GLY A 108 10.11 -14.21 5.49
N SER A 109 10.12 -15.05 4.46
CA SER A 109 10.15 -14.57 3.08
C SER A 109 8.73 -14.39 2.56
N ILE A 110 8.56 -13.41 1.67
CA ILE A 110 7.28 -13.16 1.01
C ILE A 110 7.26 -13.92 -0.32
N SER A 111 6.30 -14.82 -0.49
CA SER A 111 6.11 -15.50 -1.76
C SER A 111 5.68 -14.49 -2.82
N ARG A 112 6.38 -14.52 -3.97
CA ARG A 112 6.02 -13.67 -5.10
C ARG A 112 4.60 -13.95 -5.58
N ALA A 113 4.22 -15.23 -5.64
CA ALA A 113 2.88 -15.63 -6.09
C ALA A 113 1.79 -15.08 -5.16
N LEU A 114 2.01 -15.16 -3.85
CA LEU A 114 1.06 -14.64 -2.87
C LEU A 114 1.00 -13.12 -2.90
N PHE A 115 2.14 -12.46 -3.05
CA PHE A 115 2.18 -11.01 -3.17
C PHE A 115 1.40 -10.54 -4.41
N THR A 116 1.60 -11.20 -5.54
CA THR A 116 0.88 -10.89 -6.78
C THR A 116 -0.62 -11.08 -6.61
N GLU A 117 -1.03 -12.15 -5.92
CA GLU A 117 -2.44 -12.39 -5.63
C GLU A 117 -3.05 -11.27 -4.79
N CYS A 118 -2.33 -10.83 -3.75
CA CYS A 118 -2.76 -9.70 -2.93
C CYS A 118 -2.85 -8.41 -3.74
N ALA A 119 -1.89 -8.18 -4.63
CA ALA A 119 -1.88 -6.97 -5.47
C ALA A 119 -3.08 -6.93 -6.42
N ARG A 120 -3.42 -8.06 -7.04
CA ARG A 120 -4.61 -8.15 -7.89
C ARG A 120 -5.88 -7.91 -7.10
N TYR A 121 -5.95 -8.50 -5.92
CA TYR A 121 -7.09 -8.30 -5.05
C TYR A 121 -7.26 -6.82 -4.68
N LEU A 122 -6.16 -6.14 -4.37
CA LEU A 122 -6.20 -4.73 -4.02
C LEU A 122 -6.73 -3.86 -5.17
N ASP A 123 -6.27 -4.11 -6.40
CA ASP A 123 -6.75 -3.40 -7.57
C ASP A 123 -8.26 -3.60 -7.77
N GLN A 124 -8.74 -4.84 -7.61
CA GLN A 124 -10.16 -5.15 -7.72
C GLN A 124 -10.96 -4.51 -6.59
N PHE A 125 -10.41 -4.50 -5.39
CA PHE A 125 -11.04 -3.88 -4.23
C PHE A 125 -11.25 -2.38 -4.47
N LEU A 126 -10.24 -1.70 -4.98
CA LEU A 126 -10.34 -0.28 -5.28
C LEU A 126 -11.42 0.01 -6.34
N SER A 127 -11.46 -0.81 -7.38
CA SER A 127 -12.45 -0.65 -8.44
C SER A 127 -13.87 -0.93 -7.95
N ASN A 128 -14.07 -2.02 -7.20
CA ASN A 128 -15.40 -2.51 -6.84
C ASN A 128 -15.97 -1.85 -5.58
N VAL A 129 -15.14 -1.59 -4.58
CA VAL A 129 -15.60 -1.10 -3.28
C VAL A 129 -15.45 0.42 -3.18
N CYS A 130 -14.33 0.95 -3.64
CA CYS A 130 -14.04 2.37 -3.56
C CYS A 130 -14.43 3.14 -4.82
N ASP A 131 -14.90 2.45 -5.85
CA ASP A 131 -15.26 3.03 -7.15
C ASP A 131 -14.15 3.91 -7.71
N THR A 132 -12.91 3.44 -7.57
CA THR A 132 -11.72 4.17 -7.96
C THR A 132 -10.92 3.37 -8.98
N GLU A 133 -10.76 3.93 -10.18
CA GLU A 133 -9.86 3.37 -11.18
C GLU A 133 -8.51 4.09 -11.08
N MET A 134 -7.50 3.33 -10.73
CA MET A 134 -6.15 3.86 -10.58
C MET A 134 -5.43 3.89 -11.91
N LYS A 135 -4.82 5.04 -12.25
CA LYS A 135 -3.97 5.15 -13.44
C LYS A 135 -2.74 4.27 -13.32
N THR A 136 -2.30 4.03 -12.09
CA THR A 136 -1.18 3.17 -11.78
C THR A 136 -1.59 1.74 -11.43
N ALA A 137 -2.82 1.32 -11.79
CA ALA A 137 -3.27 -0.04 -11.57
C ALA A 137 -2.26 -1.03 -12.15
N GLY A 138 -2.00 -2.10 -11.42
CA GLY A 138 -1.00 -3.08 -11.82
C GLY A 138 0.43 -2.74 -11.41
N ALA A 139 0.66 -1.64 -10.70
CA ALA A 139 2.01 -1.21 -10.31
C ALA A 139 2.74 -2.24 -9.47
N PHE A 140 2.03 -3.02 -8.68
CA PHE A 140 2.62 -4.05 -7.81
C PHE A 140 2.70 -5.42 -8.48
N LEU A 141 2.24 -5.55 -9.69
CA LEU A 141 2.32 -6.80 -10.47
C LEU A 141 3.63 -6.82 -11.29
#